data_d5d786cc3ed8d4402e5a907376a009bb
#
_entry.id   d5d786cc3ed8d4402e5a907376a009bb
#
_cell.length_a   1.000
_cell.length_b   1.000
_cell.length_c   1.000
_cell.angle_alpha   90.00
_cell.angle_beta   90.00
_cell.angle_gamma   90.00
#
_symmetry.space_group_name_H-M   'P 1'
#
loop_
_entity.id
_entity.type
_entity.pdbx_description
1 polymer ?
#
loop_
_entity_poly.entity_id
_entity_poly.type
_entity_poly.pdbx_seq_one_letter_code
_entity_poly.pdbx_strand_id
1 'polypeptide(L)'
;MKRILVIALFLIPILLAACGTEKTSPEAASEPVAVVGKKISAPGGEYTDVTVPELQTMLANKDFIFVNVHIPFEGNIAATDLSIPYDQMVENLDKLPADKNAKIVLYCRSGRMSDIAARELVGLGYTDIWNLAGGMVDWEAAGYPIDR
;
A
#
# COMPACT_ATOMS: atom_id res chain seq x y z
N MET A 1 -9.15 53.04 -72.83
CA MET A 1 -9.53 51.70 -72.31
C MET A 1 -8.35 51.15 -71.54
N LYS A 2 -8.27 51.37 -70.25
CA LYS A 2 -7.18 50.92 -69.35
C LYS A 2 -7.65 49.76 -68.53
N ARG A 3 -7.05 48.58 -68.76
CA ARG A 3 -7.29 47.39 -67.94
C ARG A 3 -6.43 47.43 -66.68
N ILE A 4 -7.07 47.54 -65.55
CA ILE A 4 -6.41 47.49 -64.22
C ILE A 4 -6.32 46.02 -63.80
N LEU A 5 -5.08 45.53 -63.70
CA LEU A 5 -4.75 44.20 -63.18
C LEU A 5 -4.67 44.25 -61.66
N VAL A 6 -5.63 43.67 -60.98
CA VAL A 6 -5.59 43.55 -59.52
C VAL A 6 -4.87 42.26 -59.14
N ILE A 7 -3.68 42.41 -58.62
CA ILE A 7 -2.91 41.28 -58.06
C ILE A 7 -3.36 41.08 -56.62
N ALA A 8 -4.11 40.00 -56.38
CA ALA A 8 -4.47 39.59 -55.07
C ALA A 8 -3.29 38.85 -54.36
N LEU A 9 -2.68 39.51 -53.39
CA LEU A 9 -1.62 38.95 -52.56
C LEU A 9 -2.22 38.06 -51.49
N PHE A 10 -2.12 36.73 -51.66
CA PHE A 10 -2.53 35.75 -50.66
C PHE A 10 -1.46 35.70 -49.57
N LEU A 11 -1.73 36.30 -48.42
CA LEU A 11 -1.00 36.09 -47.19
C LEU A 11 -1.41 34.75 -46.54
N ILE A 12 -0.50 33.79 -46.60
CA ILE A 12 -0.65 32.50 -45.89
C ILE A 12 -0.18 32.71 -44.45
N PRO A 13 -1.02 32.54 -43.41
CA PRO A 13 -0.55 32.53 -42.04
C PRO A 13 0.17 31.21 -41.76
N ILE A 14 1.44 31.27 -41.44
CA ILE A 14 2.22 30.15 -40.91
C ILE A 14 1.74 29.91 -39.48
N LEU A 15 0.95 28.86 -39.27
CA LEU A 15 0.70 28.34 -37.92
C LEU A 15 1.96 27.65 -37.41
N LEU A 16 2.67 28.31 -36.47
CA LEU A 16 3.62 27.61 -35.61
C LEU A 16 2.85 26.69 -34.66
N ALA A 17 2.86 25.39 -34.95
CA ALA A 17 2.48 24.38 -34.00
C ALA A 17 3.58 24.28 -32.91
N ALA A 18 3.37 24.91 -31.78
CA ALA A 18 4.17 24.68 -30.58
C ALA A 18 3.85 23.27 -30.07
N CYS A 19 4.75 22.30 -30.35
CA CYS A 19 4.75 21.03 -29.65
C CYS A 19 5.13 21.29 -28.20
N GLY A 20 4.12 21.48 -27.35
CA GLY A 20 4.26 21.34 -25.92
C GLY A 20 4.50 19.88 -25.60
N THR A 21 5.74 19.51 -25.25
CA THR A 21 6.04 18.24 -24.59
C THR A 21 5.47 18.30 -23.19
N GLU A 22 4.23 17.89 -23.02
CA GLU A 22 3.70 17.51 -21.72
C GLU A 22 4.54 16.33 -21.23
N LYS A 23 5.38 16.60 -20.23
CA LYS A 23 5.94 15.56 -19.36
C LYS A 23 4.78 14.94 -18.59
N THR A 24 4.12 13.96 -19.18
CA THR A 24 3.25 13.06 -18.47
C THR A 24 4.14 12.22 -17.55
N SER A 25 4.22 12.64 -16.29
CA SER A 25 4.69 11.78 -15.21
C SER A 25 3.75 10.57 -15.20
N PRO A 26 4.25 9.34 -15.28
CA PRO A 26 3.40 8.19 -15.06
C PRO A 26 3.08 8.12 -13.56
N GLU A 27 2.05 8.82 -13.15
CA GLU A 27 1.31 8.47 -11.95
C GLU A 27 0.62 7.15 -12.28
N ALA A 28 1.32 6.05 -11.97
CA ALA A 28 0.75 4.72 -12.03
C ALA A 28 -0.30 4.61 -10.91
N ALA A 29 -1.49 5.14 -11.17
CA ALA A 29 -2.68 4.72 -10.46
C ALA A 29 -2.87 3.24 -10.81
N SER A 30 -2.29 2.34 -9.99
CA SER A 30 -2.56 0.92 -10.05
C SER A 30 -4.06 0.74 -9.82
N GLU A 31 -4.77 0.13 -10.78
CA GLU A 31 -6.17 -0.24 -10.58
C GLU A 31 -6.31 -1.05 -9.28
N PRO A 32 -7.39 -0.88 -8.51
CA PRO A 32 -7.57 -1.61 -7.26
C PRO A 32 -7.59 -3.12 -7.54
N VAL A 33 -6.60 -3.81 -6.99
CA VAL A 33 -6.48 -5.27 -7.07
C VAL A 33 -7.48 -5.90 -6.11
N ALA A 34 -8.18 -6.96 -6.54
CA ALA A 34 -9.04 -7.69 -5.63
C ALA A 34 -8.21 -8.28 -4.48
N VAL A 35 -8.63 -8.02 -3.24
CA VAL A 35 -7.97 -8.57 -2.05
C VAL A 35 -8.45 -10.01 -1.86
N VAL A 36 -7.61 -10.96 -2.21
CA VAL A 36 -7.87 -12.40 -2.07
C VAL A 36 -7.09 -12.96 -0.89
N GLY A 37 -5.82 -12.58 -0.78
CA GLY A 37 -4.87 -13.06 0.20
C GLY A 37 -4.59 -14.56 0.10
N LYS A 38 -3.61 -15.02 0.85
CA LYS A 38 -3.25 -16.44 0.97
C LYS A 38 -3.44 -16.90 2.40
N LYS A 39 -4.31 -17.87 2.63
CA LYS A 39 -4.55 -18.47 3.94
C LYS A 39 -3.33 -19.28 4.40
N ILE A 40 -2.90 -19.03 5.62
CA ILE A 40 -1.79 -19.70 6.29
C ILE A 40 -2.30 -20.37 7.55
N SER A 41 -2.15 -21.68 7.65
CA SER A 41 -2.56 -22.43 8.85
C SER A 41 -1.62 -22.14 10.01
N ALA A 42 -2.21 -21.99 11.20
CA ALA A 42 -1.52 -21.78 12.47
C ALA A 42 -2.18 -22.61 13.57
N PRO A 43 -1.49 -22.90 14.68
CA PRO A 43 -2.13 -23.51 15.84
C PRO A 43 -3.30 -22.63 16.33
N GLY A 44 -4.48 -23.19 16.39
CA GLY A 44 -5.71 -22.48 16.81
C GLY A 44 -6.55 -21.91 15.66
N GLY A 45 -6.06 -21.90 14.41
CA GLY A 45 -6.81 -21.37 13.28
C GLY A 45 -5.95 -21.06 12.05
N GLU A 46 -6.21 -19.92 11.45
CA GLU A 46 -5.45 -19.43 10.28
C GLU A 46 -5.34 -17.91 10.30
N TYR A 47 -4.37 -17.37 9.61
CA TYR A 47 -4.28 -15.95 9.24
C TYR A 47 -4.12 -15.81 7.72
N THR A 48 -4.15 -14.60 7.21
CA THR A 48 -4.09 -14.33 5.77
C THR A 48 -2.85 -13.50 5.42
N ASP A 49 -1.98 -14.02 4.56
CA ASP A 49 -0.94 -13.22 3.94
C ASP A 49 -1.51 -12.38 2.80
N VAL A 50 -1.09 -11.12 2.72
CA VAL A 50 -1.38 -10.22 1.60
C VAL A 50 -0.10 -9.72 0.96
N THR A 51 -0.21 -9.39 -0.31
CA THR A 51 0.81 -8.72 -1.12
C THR A 51 0.74 -7.20 -0.94
N VAL A 52 1.78 -6.47 -1.40
CA VAL A 52 1.78 -5.00 -1.38
C VAL A 52 0.60 -4.39 -2.16
N PRO A 53 0.24 -4.84 -3.39
CA PRO A 53 -0.92 -4.31 -4.10
C PRO A 53 -2.25 -4.56 -3.37
N GLU A 54 -2.41 -5.70 -2.71
CA GLU A 54 -3.60 -6.01 -1.91
C GLU A 54 -3.68 -5.09 -0.69
N LEU A 55 -2.55 -4.90 0.03
CA LEU A 55 -2.51 -3.98 1.17
C LEU A 55 -2.82 -2.54 0.75
N GLN A 56 -2.32 -2.08 -0.41
CA GLN A 56 -2.68 -0.76 -0.95
C GLN A 56 -4.19 -0.61 -1.14
N THR A 57 -4.84 -1.64 -1.69
CA THR A 57 -6.30 -1.66 -1.84
C THR A 57 -7.00 -1.61 -0.49
N MET A 58 -6.51 -2.34 0.51
CA MET A 58 -7.04 -2.33 1.88
C MET A 58 -6.87 -0.95 2.54
N LEU A 59 -5.71 -0.31 2.36
CA LEU A 59 -5.43 1.01 2.93
C LEU A 59 -6.29 2.13 2.33
N ALA A 60 -6.72 2.00 1.07
CA ALA A 60 -7.61 2.97 0.43
C ALA A 60 -8.99 3.09 1.13
N ASN A 61 -9.43 2.01 1.78
CA ASN A 61 -10.67 1.95 2.57
C ASN A 61 -10.38 1.25 3.91
N LYS A 62 -9.43 1.81 4.66
CA LYS A 62 -8.90 1.22 5.89
C LYS A 62 -10.01 0.98 6.94
N ASP A 63 -10.24 -0.28 7.28
CA ASP A 63 -11.21 -0.77 8.27
C ASP A 63 -10.57 -1.69 9.31
N PHE A 64 -9.27 -1.56 9.54
CA PHE A 64 -8.45 -2.45 10.38
C PHE A 64 -7.47 -1.67 11.26
N ILE A 65 -6.94 -2.32 12.29
CA ILE A 65 -5.80 -1.84 13.05
C ILE A 65 -4.51 -2.30 12.37
N PHE A 66 -3.64 -1.36 12.02
CA PHE A 66 -2.39 -1.62 11.31
C PHE A 66 -1.21 -1.54 12.28
N VAL A 67 -0.49 -2.66 12.45
CA VAL A 67 0.51 -2.81 13.50
C VAL A 67 1.88 -3.14 12.93
N ASN A 68 2.86 -2.28 13.24
CA ASN A 68 4.27 -2.58 13.03
C ASN A 68 4.78 -3.41 14.20
N VAL A 69 5.29 -4.61 13.91
CA VAL A 69 5.85 -5.50 14.97
C VAL A 69 7.38 -5.64 14.87
N HIS A 70 8.01 -4.80 14.03
CA HIS A 70 9.44 -4.88 13.79
C HIS A 70 10.28 -4.30 14.93
N ILE A 71 11.37 -5.00 15.28
CA ILE A 71 12.43 -4.55 16.17
C ILE A 71 13.81 -4.86 15.57
N PRO A 72 14.80 -3.94 15.73
CA PRO A 72 14.63 -2.56 16.22
C PRO A 72 13.74 -1.72 15.32
N PHE A 73 13.16 -0.63 15.82
CA PHE A 73 12.30 0.25 15.04
C PHE A 73 13.09 0.87 13.87
N GLU A 74 12.58 0.74 12.65
CA GLU A 74 13.20 1.26 11.42
C GLU A 74 12.26 2.20 10.63
N GLY A 75 11.17 2.63 11.21
CA GLY A 75 10.15 3.47 10.58
C GLY A 75 8.82 2.74 10.41
N ASN A 76 7.83 3.45 9.87
CA ASN A 76 6.48 2.96 9.66
C ASN A 76 6.04 3.05 8.21
N ILE A 77 5.22 2.10 7.77
CA ILE A 77 4.34 2.30 6.61
C ILE A 77 3.29 3.35 6.99
N ALA A 78 2.95 4.24 6.06
CA ALA A 78 1.92 5.25 6.28
C ALA A 78 0.60 4.63 6.79
N ALA A 79 -0.13 5.36 7.63
CA ALA A 79 -1.36 4.90 8.29
C ALA A 79 -1.19 3.75 9.31
N THR A 80 0.03 3.47 9.78
CA THR A 80 0.27 2.58 10.91
C THR A 80 -0.36 3.17 12.19
N ASP A 81 -1.15 2.36 12.91
CA ASP A 81 -1.81 2.78 14.14
C ASP A 81 -0.94 2.50 15.36
N LEU A 82 -0.27 1.36 15.38
CA LEU A 82 0.49 0.89 16.55
C LEU A 82 1.86 0.34 16.14
N SER A 83 2.82 0.48 17.05
CA SER A 83 4.11 -0.23 16.99
C SER A 83 4.27 -1.06 18.27
N ILE A 84 4.21 -2.38 18.13
CA ILE A 84 4.30 -3.33 19.24
C ILE A 84 5.32 -4.40 18.86
N PRO A 85 6.44 -4.55 19.58
CA PRO A 85 7.41 -5.62 19.31
C PRO A 85 6.76 -6.99 19.19
N TYR A 86 7.15 -7.78 18.18
CA TYR A 86 6.56 -9.09 17.92
C TYR A 86 6.64 -10.06 19.12
N ASP A 87 7.69 -9.93 19.93
CA ASP A 87 7.96 -10.74 21.12
C ASP A 87 7.31 -10.19 22.41
N GLN A 88 6.54 -9.11 22.28
CA GLN A 88 5.80 -8.46 23.37
C GLN A 88 4.28 -8.36 23.09
N MET A 89 3.77 -9.13 22.11
CA MET A 89 2.36 -9.07 21.72
C MET A 89 1.43 -9.41 22.90
N VAL A 90 1.76 -10.46 23.65
CA VAL A 90 0.95 -10.91 24.79
C VAL A 90 0.88 -9.86 25.91
N GLU A 91 1.98 -9.17 26.15
CA GLU A 91 2.09 -8.13 27.19
C GLU A 91 1.37 -6.83 26.82
N ASN A 92 1.01 -6.67 25.54
CA ASN A 92 0.38 -5.47 25.00
C ASN A 92 -1.00 -5.73 24.39
N LEU A 93 -1.67 -6.81 24.78
CA LEU A 93 -3.01 -7.14 24.28
C LEU A 93 -4.06 -6.08 24.63
N ASP A 94 -3.86 -5.30 25.67
CA ASP A 94 -4.70 -4.17 26.07
C ASP A 94 -4.69 -3.02 25.04
N LYS A 95 -3.68 -2.94 24.16
CA LYS A 95 -3.59 -1.99 23.06
C LYS A 95 -4.31 -2.45 21.80
N LEU A 96 -4.62 -3.75 21.72
CA LEU A 96 -5.35 -4.34 20.59
C LEU A 96 -6.86 -4.31 20.88
N PRO A 97 -7.71 -4.42 19.83
CA PRO A 97 -9.14 -4.55 20.03
C PRO A 97 -9.48 -5.73 20.95
N ALA A 98 -10.38 -5.51 21.92
CA ALA A 98 -10.88 -6.57 22.78
C ALA A 98 -11.76 -7.57 22.00
N ASP A 99 -12.39 -7.12 20.91
CA ASP A 99 -13.08 -7.98 19.97
C ASP A 99 -12.08 -8.83 19.17
N LYS A 100 -12.12 -10.13 19.41
CA LYS A 100 -11.24 -11.09 18.73
C LYS A 100 -11.55 -11.28 17.23
N ASN A 101 -12.67 -10.76 16.76
CA ASN A 101 -13.03 -10.75 15.34
C ASN A 101 -12.65 -9.44 14.64
N ALA A 102 -12.08 -8.47 15.37
CA ALA A 102 -11.60 -7.24 14.76
C ALA A 102 -10.43 -7.54 13.80
N LYS A 103 -10.47 -6.91 12.62
CA LYS A 103 -9.42 -7.06 11.63
C LYS A 103 -8.12 -6.37 12.09
N ILE A 104 -7.05 -7.14 12.14
CA ILE A 104 -5.71 -6.65 12.48
C ILE A 104 -4.76 -7.03 11.35
N VAL A 105 -4.04 -6.05 10.82
CA VAL A 105 -3.01 -6.26 9.80
C VAL A 105 -1.65 -6.02 10.43
N LEU A 106 -0.79 -7.01 10.34
CA LEU A 106 0.56 -6.97 10.90
C LEU A 106 1.59 -6.80 9.79
N TYR A 107 2.69 -6.15 10.10
CA TYR A 107 3.89 -6.17 9.27
C TYR A 107 5.15 -6.03 10.10
N CYS A 108 6.26 -6.44 9.53
CA CYS A 108 7.60 -6.15 10.02
C CYS A 108 8.50 -5.78 8.85
N ARG A 109 9.81 -5.91 9.00
CA ARG A 109 10.74 -5.59 7.91
C ARG A 109 10.61 -6.55 6.71
N SER A 110 10.54 -7.87 6.94
CA SER A 110 10.61 -8.91 5.91
C SER A 110 9.56 -10.00 6.02
N GLY A 111 8.52 -9.81 6.83
CA GLY A 111 7.45 -10.78 7.05
C GLY A 111 7.70 -11.80 8.17
N ARG A 112 8.96 -12.06 8.60
CA ARG A 112 9.25 -13.11 9.59
C ARG A 112 8.70 -12.84 10.99
N MET A 113 8.93 -11.65 11.53
CA MET A 113 8.47 -11.29 12.88
C MET A 113 6.94 -11.18 12.90
N SER A 114 6.35 -10.67 11.86
CA SER A 114 4.89 -10.54 11.75
C SER A 114 4.19 -11.89 11.53
N ASP A 115 4.83 -12.88 10.88
CA ASP A 115 4.35 -14.27 10.86
C ASP A 115 4.30 -14.87 12.29
N ILE A 116 5.34 -14.63 13.10
CA ILE A 116 5.37 -15.11 14.50
C ILE A 116 4.22 -14.47 15.29
N ALA A 117 4.10 -13.15 15.22
CA ALA A 117 3.03 -12.41 15.91
C ALA A 117 1.63 -12.82 15.44
N ALA A 118 1.44 -13.05 14.13
CA ALA A 118 0.17 -13.52 13.57
C ALA A 118 -0.22 -14.89 14.16
N ARG A 119 0.70 -15.84 14.20
CA ARG A 119 0.47 -17.16 14.80
C ARG A 119 0.13 -17.08 16.28
N GLU A 120 0.79 -16.20 17.00
CA GLU A 120 0.52 -15.98 18.42
C GLU A 120 -0.88 -15.43 18.64
N LEU A 121 -1.29 -14.40 17.91
CA LEU A 121 -2.65 -13.83 18.00
C LEU A 121 -3.74 -14.84 17.64
N VAL A 122 -3.53 -15.65 16.59
CA VAL A 122 -4.44 -16.75 16.23
C VAL A 122 -4.54 -17.75 17.37
N GLY A 123 -3.43 -18.14 17.99
CA GLY A 123 -3.41 -19.02 19.17
C GLY A 123 -4.13 -18.44 20.38
N LEU A 124 -4.21 -17.11 20.49
CA LEU A 124 -4.96 -16.37 21.50
C LEU A 124 -6.44 -16.17 21.15
N GLY A 125 -6.88 -16.72 20.01
CA GLY A 125 -8.29 -16.72 19.58
C GLY A 125 -8.71 -15.52 18.73
N TYR A 126 -7.78 -14.71 18.22
CA TYR A 126 -8.10 -13.73 17.19
C TYR A 126 -8.39 -14.45 15.86
N THR A 127 -9.45 -14.04 15.16
CA THR A 127 -9.96 -14.76 13.98
C THR A 127 -9.78 -14.04 12.65
N ASP A 128 -9.46 -12.73 12.68
CA ASP A 128 -9.30 -11.91 11.46
C ASP A 128 -7.91 -11.24 11.44
N ILE A 129 -6.89 -12.09 11.39
CA ILE A 129 -5.48 -11.65 11.36
C ILE A 129 -4.95 -11.70 9.93
N TRP A 130 -4.29 -10.62 9.55
CA TRP A 130 -3.66 -10.44 8.25
C TRP A 130 -2.19 -10.07 8.42
N ASN A 131 -1.36 -10.43 7.45
CA ASN A 131 0.07 -10.18 7.47
C ASN A 131 0.54 -9.69 6.10
N LEU A 132 1.31 -8.60 6.05
CA LEU A 132 2.01 -8.20 4.84
C LEU A 132 3.20 -9.14 4.61
N ALA A 133 3.06 -10.09 3.70
CA ALA A 133 4.16 -10.93 3.26
C ALA A 133 5.27 -10.06 2.64
N GLY A 134 6.54 -10.33 2.98
CA GLY A 134 7.67 -9.51 2.55
C GLY A 134 7.88 -8.18 3.31
N GLY A 135 6.85 -7.68 4.00
CA GLY A 135 6.95 -6.52 4.91
C GLY A 135 7.41 -5.24 4.25
N MET A 136 8.18 -4.41 5.00
CA MET A 136 8.71 -3.13 4.51
C MET A 136 9.67 -3.28 3.33
N VAL A 137 10.36 -4.42 3.20
CA VAL A 137 11.27 -4.67 2.07
C VAL A 137 10.50 -4.70 0.75
N ASP A 138 9.42 -5.47 0.67
CA ASP A 138 8.60 -5.56 -0.54
C ASP A 138 7.82 -4.25 -0.77
N TRP A 139 7.44 -3.57 0.31
CA TRP A 139 6.80 -2.24 0.25
C TRP A 139 7.70 -1.21 -0.43
N GLU A 140 8.97 -1.10 0.01
CA GLU A 140 9.96 -0.19 -0.59
C GLU A 140 10.34 -0.62 -2.02
N ALA A 141 10.46 -1.93 -2.28
CA ALA A 141 10.72 -2.46 -3.62
C ALA A 141 9.60 -2.14 -4.63
N ALA A 142 8.36 -2.01 -4.14
CA ALA A 142 7.23 -1.56 -4.93
C ALA A 142 7.17 -0.03 -5.11
N GLY A 143 8.14 0.72 -4.57
CA GLY A 143 8.27 2.16 -4.74
C GLY A 143 7.55 3.01 -3.69
N TYR A 144 7.05 2.42 -2.61
CA TYR A 144 6.36 3.15 -1.55
C TYR A 144 7.32 3.54 -0.41
N PRO A 145 7.19 4.74 0.15
CA PRO A 145 8.07 5.23 1.21
C PRO A 145 7.77 4.57 2.56
N ILE A 146 8.79 4.58 3.43
CA ILE A 146 8.69 4.33 4.86
C ILE A 146 8.95 5.64 5.60
N ASP A 147 8.10 5.99 6.53
CA ASP A 147 8.24 7.16 7.41
C ASP A 147 9.26 6.81 8.51
N ARG A 148 10.44 7.43 8.44
CA ARG A 148 11.59 7.21 9.34
C ARG A 148 11.86 8.39 10.23
#